data_6fdca31450b50365358d768905b7caf9
#
_entry.id   6fdca31450b50365358d768905b7caf9
#
_cell.length_a   1.000
_cell.length_b   1.000
_cell.length_c   1.000
_cell.angle_alpha   90.00
_cell.angle_beta   90.00
_cell.angle_gamma   90.00
#
_symmetry.space_group_name_H-M   'P 1'
#
loop_
_entity.id
_entity.type
_entity.pdbx_description
1 polymer ?
#
loop_
_entity_poly.entity_id
_entity_poly.type
_entity_poly.pdbx_seq_one_letter_code
_entity_poly.pdbx_strand_id
1 'polypeptide(L)'
;LRHRLSIILSALKLPRSTYYHWKRYQPSQHERVDNQLKEKIKLIWENNYRAYGYPRITMVLRKSGICVGSKRILRLMREMEIHSLMNRRFKKTGTHVDHSQRPNLIKHQPNARIWRADITYLELRPGTWVYLSSIYEPKVHQVLAFKIGRQMEATLVIETINQALECHQKPQYFHSDMGSQYTSNEVETLLERHQISHSYSKQGYPYDNGTIEAFHSLLKREFAFQTTFSNFEDLVIRTSNYISWFNSDRIRTSV
;
A
#
# COMPACT_ATOMS: atom_id res chain seq x y z
N LEU A 1 47.06 -7.84 30.67
CA LEU A 1 46.88 -8.91 31.66
C LEU A 1 46.08 -10.05 31.03
N ARG A 2 46.74 -11.16 30.58
CA ARG A 2 46.05 -12.36 30.09
C ARG A 2 45.74 -13.27 31.30
N HIS A 3 44.51 -13.19 31.81
CA HIS A 3 44.06 -14.11 32.86
C HIS A 3 43.88 -15.54 32.30
N ARG A 4 44.15 -16.56 33.12
CA ARG A 4 43.91 -17.96 32.74
C ARG A 4 42.41 -18.19 32.58
N LEU A 5 42.01 -18.90 31.53
CA LEU A 5 40.62 -19.21 31.23
C LEU A 5 39.83 -19.76 32.44
N SER A 6 40.50 -20.60 33.25
CA SER A 6 39.88 -21.16 34.47
C SER A 6 39.46 -20.10 35.49
N ILE A 7 40.25 -19.03 35.66
CA ILE A 7 39.94 -17.93 36.57
C ILE A 7 38.77 -17.13 36.06
N ILE A 8 38.73 -16.83 34.75
CA ILE A 8 37.62 -16.12 34.12
C ILE A 8 36.31 -16.92 34.25
N LEU A 9 36.35 -18.20 33.97
CA LEU A 9 35.15 -19.06 34.07
C LEU A 9 34.65 -19.19 35.50
N SER A 10 35.58 -19.28 36.47
CA SER A 10 35.22 -19.30 37.90
C SER A 10 34.59 -18.00 38.35
N ALA A 11 35.17 -16.84 37.96
CA ALA A 11 34.62 -15.51 38.26
C ALA A 11 33.22 -15.30 37.66
N LEU A 12 32.97 -15.82 36.45
CA LEU A 12 31.66 -15.75 35.77
C LEU A 12 30.70 -16.87 36.21
N LYS A 13 31.09 -17.76 37.13
CA LYS A 13 30.34 -18.95 37.56
C LYS A 13 29.86 -19.83 36.39
N LEU A 14 30.67 -19.93 35.33
CA LEU A 14 30.36 -20.71 34.14
C LEU A 14 31.09 -22.08 34.18
N PRO A 15 30.36 -23.21 34.00
CA PRO A 15 30.98 -24.53 33.86
C PRO A 15 31.93 -24.57 32.65
N ARG A 16 33.05 -25.23 32.80
CA ARG A 16 34.05 -25.39 31.71
C ARG A 16 33.45 -26.12 30.51
N SER A 17 32.57 -27.10 30.75
CA SER A 17 31.84 -27.83 29.71
C SER A 17 30.98 -26.89 28.84
N THR A 18 30.29 -25.95 29.46
CA THR A 18 29.44 -24.94 28.76
C THR A 18 30.28 -24.06 27.83
N TYR A 19 31.45 -23.59 28.30
CA TYR A 19 32.35 -22.80 27.48
C TYR A 19 32.83 -23.58 26.24
N TYR A 20 33.32 -24.83 26.43
CA TYR A 20 33.78 -25.62 25.29
C TYR A 20 32.66 -26.08 24.38
N HIS A 21 31.46 -26.29 24.88
CA HIS A 21 30.25 -26.50 24.09
C HIS A 21 30.01 -25.30 23.19
N TRP A 22 29.98 -24.08 23.72
CA TRP A 22 29.81 -22.85 22.93
C TRP A 22 30.94 -22.65 21.92
N LYS A 23 32.17 -22.91 22.31
CA LYS A 23 33.34 -22.78 21.42
C LYS A 23 33.31 -23.76 20.23
N ARG A 24 32.71 -24.94 20.41
CA ARG A 24 32.59 -25.98 19.37
C ARG A 24 31.22 -26.02 18.71
N TYR A 25 30.34 -25.10 19.13
CA TYR A 25 28.99 -25.07 18.61
C TYR A 25 29.00 -24.94 17.09
N GLN A 26 28.28 -25.83 16.43
CA GLN A 26 27.94 -25.73 15.01
C GLN A 26 26.42 -25.78 14.89
N PRO A 27 25.81 -24.89 14.08
CA PRO A 27 24.38 -24.89 13.87
C PRO A 27 23.92 -26.25 13.33
N SER A 28 22.87 -26.78 13.90
CA SER A 28 22.21 -27.98 13.39
C SER A 28 21.71 -27.76 11.96
N GLN A 29 21.40 -28.83 11.23
CA GLN A 29 20.84 -28.72 9.88
C GLN A 29 19.53 -27.92 9.89
N HIS A 30 18.71 -28.09 10.90
CA HIS A 30 17.48 -27.33 11.06
C HIS A 30 17.73 -25.83 11.25
N GLU A 31 18.70 -25.45 12.06
CA GLU A 31 19.11 -24.05 12.27
C GLU A 31 19.72 -23.42 10.99
N ARG A 32 20.49 -24.19 10.23
CA ARG A 32 21.03 -23.72 8.93
C ARG A 32 19.89 -23.41 7.97
N VAL A 33 18.89 -24.28 7.86
CA VAL A 33 17.69 -24.06 7.04
C VAL A 33 16.88 -22.87 7.55
N ASP A 34 16.73 -22.72 8.88
CA ASP A 34 16.03 -21.57 9.47
C ASP A 34 16.77 -20.26 9.19
N ASN A 35 18.09 -20.24 9.26
CA ASN A 35 18.89 -19.05 8.93
C ASN A 35 18.73 -18.67 7.45
N GLN A 36 18.76 -19.63 6.53
CA GLN A 36 18.49 -19.36 5.12
C GLN A 36 17.06 -18.84 4.88
N LEU A 37 16.08 -19.36 5.62
CA LEU A 37 14.71 -18.86 5.55
C LEU A 37 14.60 -17.44 6.11
N LYS A 38 15.30 -17.11 7.19
CA LYS A 38 15.34 -15.76 7.78
C LYS A 38 15.82 -14.72 6.76
N GLU A 39 16.91 -15.02 6.04
CA GLU A 39 17.40 -14.12 4.98
C GLU A 39 16.34 -13.89 3.88
N LYS A 40 15.70 -14.97 3.41
CA LYS A 40 14.64 -14.87 2.40
C LYS A 40 13.42 -14.10 2.91
N ILE A 41 13.00 -14.35 4.15
CA ILE A 41 11.89 -13.64 4.80
C ILE A 41 12.20 -12.15 4.86
N LYS A 42 13.40 -11.77 5.29
CA LYS A 42 13.85 -10.39 5.38
C LYS A 42 13.81 -9.69 4.02
N LEU A 43 14.38 -10.33 3.00
CA LEU A 43 14.39 -9.81 1.63
C LEU A 43 12.98 -9.61 1.08
N ILE A 44 12.08 -10.60 1.25
CA ILE A 44 10.68 -10.49 0.82
C ILE A 44 9.98 -9.34 1.55
N TRP A 45 10.22 -9.20 2.85
CA TRP A 45 9.60 -8.15 3.65
C TRP A 45 10.07 -6.75 3.22
N GLU A 46 11.39 -6.57 3.01
CA GLU A 46 11.98 -5.30 2.55
C GLU A 46 11.48 -4.92 1.15
N ASN A 47 11.49 -5.85 0.20
CA ASN A 47 11.06 -5.62 -1.18
C ASN A 47 9.55 -5.35 -1.34
N ASN A 48 8.75 -5.60 -0.29
CA ASN A 48 7.30 -5.37 -0.29
C ASN A 48 6.88 -4.27 0.70
N TYR A 49 7.65 -3.19 0.74
CA TYR A 49 7.37 -1.99 1.57
C TYR A 49 7.18 -2.32 3.06
N ARG A 50 7.78 -3.41 3.54
CA ARG A 50 7.62 -3.90 4.92
C ARG A 50 6.15 -4.13 5.32
N ALA A 51 5.25 -4.14 4.35
CA ALA A 51 3.81 -4.29 4.53
C ALA A 51 3.35 -5.73 4.71
N TYR A 52 4.19 -6.72 4.30
CA TYR A 52 3.82 -8.13 4.36
C TYR A 52 4.01 -8.73 5.75
N GLY A 53 2.94 -9.32 6.29
CA GLY A 53 2.99 -10.22 7.45
C GLY A 53 3.21 -11.68 7.01
N TYR A 54 3.30 -12.58 7.99
CA TYR A 54 3.59 -14.00 7.75
C TYR A 54 2.68 -14.69 6.70
N PRO A 55 1.37 -14.36 6.53
CA PRO A 55 0.57 -15.06 5.54
C PRO A 55 1.04 -14.76 4.11
N ARG A 56 1.27 -13.48 3.78
CA ARG A 56 1.75 -13.08 2.45
C ARG A 56 3.18 -13.56 2.18
N ILE A 57 4.07 -13.48 3.16
CA ILE A 57 5.44 -14.02 3.05
C ILE A 57 5.40 -15.52 2.79
N THR A 58 4.52 -16.28 3.48
CA THR A 58 4.34 -17.70 3.22
C THR A 58 3.87 -17.96 1.77
N MET A 59 2.96 -17.13 1.25
CA MET A 59 2.49 -17.24 -0.13
C MET A 59 3.61 -17.00 -1.15
N VAL A 60 4.44 -15.97 -0.93
CA VAL A 60 5.61 -15.69 -1.79
C VAL A 60 6.57 -16.86 -1.80
N LEU A 61 6.95 -17.39 -0.63
CA LEU A 61 7.87 -18.51 -0.52
C LEU A 61 7.33 -19.77 -1.21
N ARG A 62 6.04 -20.08 -1.06
CA ARG A 62 5.39 -21.20 -1.73
C ARG A 62 5.35 -21.05 -3.25
N LYS A 63 5.08 -19.83 -3.75
CA LYS A 63 5.17 -19.53 -5.20
C LYS A 63 6.58 -19.73 -5.75
N SER A 64 7.61 -19.51 -4.92
CA SER A 64 9.01 -19.78 -5.27
C SER A 64 9.43 -21.25 -5.09
N GLY A 65 8.48 -22.18 -4.87
CA GLY A 65 8.75 -23.61 -4.70
C GLY A 65 9.23 -24.03 -3.30
N ILE A 66 9.23 -23.12 -2.31
CA ILE A 66 9.66 -23.42 -0.95
C ILE A 66 8.46 -23.87 -0.11
N CYS A 67 8.37 -25.17 0.16
CA CYS A 67 7.32 -25.75 1.00
C CYS A 67 7.59 -25.45 2.47
N VAL A 68 6.91 -24.44 3.02
CA VAL A 68 7.04 -24.03 4.41
C VAL A 68 5.69 -23.76 5.07
N GLY A 69 5.55 -24.11 6.33
CA GLY A 69 4.34 -23.86 7.12
C GLY A 69 4.30 -22.41 7.64
N SER A 70 3.11 -21.80 7.61
CA SER A 70 2.91 -20.42 8.06
C SER A 70 3.27 -20.20 9.54
N LYS A 71 3.08 -21.21 10.41
CA LYS A 71 3.49 -21.14 11.83
C LYS A 71 5.02 -21.02 11.97
N ARG A 72 5.81 -21.71 11.11
CA ARG A 72 7.27 -21.60 11.11
C ARG A 72 7.72 -20.20 10.68
N ILE A 73 7.11 -19.63 9.64
CA ILE A 73 7.39 -18.27 9.20
C ILE A 73 7.06 -17.25 10.31
N LEU A 74 5.90 -17.38 10.97
CA LEU A 74 5.53 -16.51 12.08
C LEU A 74 6.55 -16.58 13.23
N ARG A 75 7.06 -17.78 13.58
CA ARG A 75 8.10 -17.95 14.59
C ARG A 75 9.40 -17.23 14.18
N LEU A 76 9.88 -17.47 12.94
CA LEU A 76 11.11 -16.87 12.45
C LEU A 76 11.01 -15.32 12.36
N MET A 77 9.86 -14.78 11.94
CA MET A 77 9.63 -13.34 11.96
C MET A 77 9.70 -12.75 13.37
N ARG A 78 9.12 -13.45 14.37
CA ARG A 78 9.20 -13.02 15.78
C ARG A 78 10.64 -13.05 16.30
N GLU A 79 11.40 -14.09 15.99
CA GLU A 79 12.83 -14.19 16.35
C GLU A 79 13.69 -13.08 15.75
N MET A 80 13.31 -12.56 14.58
CA MET A 80 13.97 -11.43 13.92
C MET A 80 13.38 -10.07 14.31
N GLU A 81 12.37 -10.03 15.17
CA GLU A 81 11.60 -8.83 15.54
C GLU A 81 10.95 -8.12 14.33
N ILE A 82 10.65 -8.89 13.27
CA ILE A 82 10.03 -8.40 12.04
C ILE A 82 8.51 -8.58 12.11
N HIS A 83 7.78 -7.51 11.79
CA HIS A 83 6.31 -7.51 11.68
C HIS A 83 5.87 -6.58 10.54
N SER A 84 4.60 -6.70 10.13
CA SER A 84 4.03 -5.77 9.13
C SER A 84 3.96 -4.36 9.72
N LEU A 85 4.52 -3.38 9.01
CA LEU A 85 4.54 -1.98 9.45
C LEU A 85 3.28 -1.19 9.07
N MET A 86 2.19 -1.86 8.67
CA MET A 86 0.94 -1.17 8.36
C MET A 86 0.39 -0.43 9.58
N ASN A 87 0.33 0.90 9.49
CA ASN A 87 -0.25 1.74 10.53
C ASN A 87 -1.76 1.50 10.70
N ARG A 88 -2.29 1.74 11.91
CA ARG A 88 -3.71 1.58 12.24
C ARG A 88 -4.58 2.52 11.40
N ARG A 89 -5.85 2.11 11.16
CA ARG A 89 -6.84 2.92 10.45
C ARG A 89 -7.15 4.20 11.23
N PHE A 90 -7.18 5.35 10.52
CA PHE A 90 -7.77 6.58 11.07
C PHE A 90 -9.30 6.51 10.99
N LYS A 91 -9.99 7.04 12.00
CA LYS A 91 -11.44 7.25 11.93
C LYS A 91 -11.72 8.50 11.10
N LYS A 92 -12.60 8.39 10.11
CA LYS A 92 -13.09 9.56 9.36
C LYS A 92 -14.18 10.26 10.17
N THR A 93 -14.12 11.60 10.18
CA THR A 93 -15.23 12.46 10.61
C THR A 93 -15.92 13.01 9.35
N GLY A 94 -17.22 12.78 9.20
CA GLY A 94 -18.00 13.26 8.06
C GLY A 94 -18.93 14.43 8.46
N THR A 95 -19.06 15.41 7.57
CA THR A 95 -20.06 16.49 7.63
C THR A 95 -21.15 16.26 6.59
N HIS A 96 -22.41 16.47 6.93
CA HIS A 96 -23.55 16.31 6.03
C HIS A 96 -23.90 17.63 5.32
N VAL A 97 -24.01 17.58 3.98
CA VAL A 97 -24.62 18.62 3.15
C VAL A 97 -25.54 17.93 2.13
N ASP A 98 -26.74 18.49 1.85
CA ASP A 98 -27.72 17.88 0.94
C ASP A 98 -27.50 18.35 -0.51
N HIS A 99 -27.41 17.40 -1.45
CA HIS A 99 -27.24 17.67 -2.88
C HIS A 99 -28.13 16.73 -3.72
N SER A 100 -29.43 17.07 -3.85
CA SER A 100 -30.43 16.25 -4.53
C SER A 100 -30.30 16.16 -6.07
N GLN A 101 -29.43 16.95 -6.71
CA GLN A 101 -29.39 17.10 -8.18
C GLN A 101 -28.33 16.21 -8.89
N ARG A 102 -27.52 15.45 -8.18
CA ARG A 102 -26.43 14.66 -8.77
C ARG A 102 -26.53 13.19 -8.35
N PRO A 103 -27.12 12.33 -9.21
CA PRO A 103 -27.46 10.96 -8.82
C PRO A 103 -26.25 10.01 -8.83
N ASN A 104 -26.34 8.98 -7.99
CA ASN A 104 -25.47 7.82 -8.06
C ASN A 104 -25.98 6.86 -9.15
N LEU A 105 -25.39 6.93 -10.34
CA LEU A 105 -25.80 6.16 -11.52
C LEU A 105 -25.29 4.70 -11.50
N ILE A 106 -24.27 4.40 -10.69
CA ILE A 106 -23.59 3.08 -10.73
C ILE A 106 -24.22 2.04 -9.80
N LYS A 107 -25.14 2.44 -8.93
CA LYS A 107 -25.69 1.60 -7.85
C LYS A 107 -26.32 0.28 -8.35
N HIS A 108 -26.85 0.28 -9.57
CA HIS A 108 -27.53 -0.86 -10.19
C HIS A 108 -26.86 -1.30 -11.50
N GLN A 109 -25.55 -1.00 -11.66
CA GLN A 109 -24.80 -1.26 -12.89
C GLN A 109 -23.58 -2.18 -12.65
N PRO A 110 -23.77 -3.45 -12.19
CA PRO A 110 -22.66 -4.33 -11.81
C PRO A 110 -21.75 -4.71 -12.99
N ASN A 111 -22.31 -4.69 -14.21
CA ASN A 111 -21.57 -5.08 -15.42
C ASN A 111 -20.92 -3.90 -16.15
N ALA A 112 -21.23 -2.66 -15.80
CA ALA A 112 -20.66 -1.50 -16.42
C ALA A 112 -19.17 -1.36 -16.13
N ARG A 113 -18.41 -0.78 -17.06
CA ARG A 113 -17.04 -0.33 -16.79
C ARG A 113 -17.13 1.01 -16.08
N ILE A 114 -16.61 1.06 -14.88
CA ILE A 114 -16.68 2.21 -13.98
C ILE A 114 -15.26 2.60 -13.60
N TRP A 115 -14.90 3.85 -13.84
CA TRP A 115 -13.73 4.46 -13.27
C TRP A 115 -14.11 5.21 -12.00
N ARG A 116 -13.44 4.92 -10.90
CA ARG A 116 -13.62 5.65 -9.64
C ARG A 116 -12.48 6.62 -9.45
N ALA A 117 -12.82 7.87 -9.17
CA ALA A 117 -11.84 8.94 -8.98
C ALA A 117 -11.96 9.55 -7.58
N ASP A 118 -10.84 9.91 -7.02
CA ASP A 118 -10.75 10.61 -5.75
C ASP A 118 -9.39 11.32 -5.63
N ILE A 119 -9.36 12.41 -4.85
CA ILE A 119 -8.14 13.14 -4.51
C ILE A 119 -7.78 12.85 -3.06
N THR A 120 -6.53 12.50 -2.83
CA THR A 120 -6.00 12.38 -1.47
C THR A 120 -4.76 13.26 -1.31
N TYR A 121 -4.44 13.62 -0.08
CA TYR A 121 -3.26 14.40 0.22
C TYR A 121 -2.14 13.51 0.78
N LEU A 122 -0.92 13.86 0.41
CA LEU A 122 0.31 13.25 0.90
C LEU A 122 1.17 14.33 1.56
N GLU A 123 1.82 14.00 2.65
CA GLU A 123 2.73 14.91 3.33
C GLU A 123 4.11 14.80 2.68
N LEU A 124 4.59 15.89 2.11
CA LEU A 124 5.92 15.98 1.52
C LEU A 124 6.98 16.19 2.60
N ARG A 125 6.70 17.12 3.52
CA ARG A 125 7.48 17.46 4.71
C ARG A 125 6.51 17.87 5.82
N PRO A 126 6.89 17.86 7.08
CA PRO A 126 6.01 18.30 8.16
C PRO A 126 5.31 19.64 7.83
N GLY A 127 3.98 19.60 7.74
CA GLY A 127 3.15 20.77 7.40
C GLY A 127 3.08 21.13 5.91
N THR A 128 3.75 20.42 5.00
CA THR A 128 3.69 20.67 3.56
C THR A 128 2.96 19.53 2.87
N TRP A 129 1.81 19.85 2.27
CA TRP A 129 0.93 18.86 1.63
C TRP A 129 0.96 18.98 0.11
N VAL A 130 0.82 17.85 -0.55
CA VAL A 130 0.60 17.72 -2.00
C VAL A 130 -0.61 16.82 -2.24
N TYR A 131 -1.20 16.94 -3.42
CA TYR A 131 -2.45 16.29 -3.76
C TYR A 131 -2.22 15.21 -4.82
N LEU A 132 -2.71 14.02 -4.54
CA LEU A 132 -2.71 12.89 -5.47
C LEU A 132 -4.13 12.71 -6.00
N SER A 133 -4.36 13.04 -7.26
CA SER A 133 -5.54 12.63 -8.02
C SER A 133 -5.30 11.25 -8.61
N SER A 134 -6.24 10.35 -8.50
CA SER A 134 -6.12 8.99 -9.03
C SER A 134 -7.43 8.46 -9.58
N ILE A 135 -7.32 7.60 -10.59
CA ILE A 135 -8.44 6.86 -11.20
C ILE A 135 -8.20 5.37 -10.97
N TYR A 136 -9.20 4.71 -10.41
CA TYR A 136 -9.17 3.30 -10.05
C TYR A 136 -10.28 2.54 -10.76
N GLU A 137 -9.97 1.40 -11.40
CA GLU A 137 -10.96 0.49 -11.97
C GLU A 137 -11.18 -0.72 -11.06
N PRO A 138 -12.36 -0.84 -10.42
CA PRO A 138 -12.63 -1.93 -9.48
C PRO A 138 -12.59 -3.33 -10.10
N LYS A 139 -13.00 -3.48 -11.37
CA LYS A 139 -13.05 -4.79 -12.04
C LYS A 139 -11.69 -5.46 -12.19
N VAL A 140 -10.66 -4.66 -12.49
CA VAL A 140 -9.28 -5.15 -12.64
C VAL A 140 -8.45 -4.89 -11.39
N HIS A 141 -9.01 -4.18 -10.40
CA HIS A 141 -8.33 -3.80 -9.18
C HIS A 141 -7.03 -3.01 -9.41
N GLN A 142 -7.03 -2.09 -10.36
CA GLN A 142 -5.86 -1.31 -10.75
C GLN A 142 -6.11 0.20 -10.67
N VAL A 143 -5.05 0.93 -10.37
CA VAL A 143 -4.95 2.37 -10.57
C VAL A 143 -4.58 2.57 -12.03
N LEU A 144 -5.47 3.16 -12.81
CA LEU A 144 -5.29 3.35 -14.25
C LEU A 144 -4.43 4.58 -14.56
N ALA A 145 -4.64 5.65 -13.80
CA ALA A 145 -3.90 6.90 -13.95
C ALA A 145 -3.81 7.63 -12.61
N PHE A 146 -2.79 8.44 -12.47
CA PHE A 146 -2.65 9.34 -11.33
C PHE A 146 -1.79 10.55 -11.70
N LYS A 147 -2.04 11.67 -11.02
CA LYS A 147 -1.23 12.89 -11.06
C LYS A 147 -1.01 13.42 -9.67
N ILE A 148 0.14 14.04 -9.45
CA ILE A 148 0.47 14.68 -8.19
C ILE A 148 0.71 16.16 -8.45
N GLY A 149 -0.02 17.00 -7.73
CA GLY A 149 0.05 18.45 -7.83
C GLY A 149 0.29 19.11 -6.46
N ARG A 150 0.82 20.34 -6.51
CA ARG A 150 0.98 21.18 -5.31
C ARG A 150 -0.31 21.89 -4.92
N GLN A 151 -1.26 21.98 -5.84
CA GLN A 151 -2.57 22.62 -5.66
C GLN A 151 -3.67 21.61 -6.00
N MET A 152 -4.81 21.75 -5.32
CA MET A 152 -5.98 20.89 -5.53
C MET A 152 -6.96 21.60 -6.47
N GLU A 153 -6.65 21.61 -7.75
CA GLU A 153 -7.41 22.29 -8.81
C GLU A 153 -8.09 21.31 -9.77
N ALA A 154 -9.05 21.78 -10.55
CA ALA A 154 -9.71 21.00 -11.60
C ALA A 154 -8.72 20.50 -12.67
N THR A 155 -7.69 21.28 -12.97
CA THR A 155 -6.59 20.92 -13.89
C THR A 155 -5.93 19.59 -13.52
N LEU A 156 -5.71 19.33 -12.22
CA LEU A 156 -5.13 18.07 -11.73
C LEU A 156 -6.03 16.87 -12.07
N VAL A 157 -7.36 17.04 -11.95
CA VAL A 157 -8.35 16.01 -12.30
C VAL A 157 -8.38 15.79 -13.82
N ILE A 158 -8.41 16.87 -14.59
CA ILE A 158 -8.43 16.83 -16.07
C ILE A 158 -7.19 16.10 -16.61
N GLU A 159 -6.02 16.42 -16.11
CA GLU A 159 -4.78 15.73 -16.51
C GLU A 159 -4.82 14.24 -16.17
N THR A 160 -5.40 13.88 -15.02
CA THR A 160 -5.55 12.47 -14.60
C THR A 160 -6.54 11.73 -15.52
N ILE A 161 -7.66 12.36 -15.89
CA ILE A 161 -8.64 11.79 -16.83
C ILE A 161 -8.02 11.60 -18.20
N ASN A 162 -7.33 12.62 -18.75
CA ASN A 162 -6.68 12.54 -20.04
C ASN A 162 -5.64 11.41 -20.09
N GLN A 163 -4.79 11.30 -19.07
CA GLN A 163 -3.83 10.20 -18.96
C GLN A 163 -4.51 8.83 -18.98
N ALA A 164 -5.64 8.68 -18.29
CA ALA A 164 -6.40 7.43 -18.28
C ALA A 164 -6.99 7.12 -19.67
N LEU A 165 -7.54 8.14 -20.35
CA LEU A 165 -8.13 7.99 -21.68
C LEU A 165 -7.12 7.66 -22.77
N GLU A 166 -5.89 8.14 -22.65
CA GLU A 166 -4.80 7.83 -23.59
C GLU A 166 -4.36 6.37 -23.52
N CYS A 167 -4.37 5.77 -22.32
CA CYS A 167 -3.80 4.44 -22.07
C CYS A 167 -4.83 3.32 -21.94
N HIS A 168 -6.10 3.67 -21.69
CA HIS A 168 -7.14 2.69 -21.35
C HIS A 168 -8.43 2.94 -22.12
N GLN A 169 -9.18 1.84 -22.32
CA GLN A 169 -10.52 1.93 -22.91
C GLN A 169 -11.44 2.76 -22.01
N LYS A 170 -12.12 3.76 -22.57
CA LYS A 170 -13.03 4.64 -21.84
C LYS A 170 -14.09 3.88 -21.04
N PRO A 171 -14.48 4.38 -19.85
CA PRO A 171 -15.55 3.78 -19.05
C PRO A 171 -16.93 4.21 -19.56
N GLN A 172 -17.96 3.52 -19.10
CA GLN A 172 -19.35 3.99 -19.22
C GLN A 172 -19.67 5.06 -18.17
N TYR A 173 -19.11 4.90 -16.98
CA TYR A 173 -19.33 5.81 -15.86
C TYR A 173 -18.00 6.24 -15.25
N PHE A 174 -17.88 7.55 -15.04
CA PHE A 174 -16.88 8.14 -14.17
C PHE A 174 -17.55 8.46 -12.84
N HIS A 175 -17.05 7.92 -11.75
CA HIS A 175 -17.66 8.07 -10.42
C HIS A 175 -16.71 8.78 -9.47
N SER A 176 -17.15 9.91 -8.91
CA SER A 176 -16.39 10.72 -7.96
C SER A 176 -17.23 11.15 -6.76
N ASP A 177 -16.63 11.82 -5.81
CA ASP A 177 -17.36 12.63 -4.84
C ASP A 177 -17.86 13.93 -5.51
N MET A 178 -18.53 14.78 -4.69
CA MET A 178 -19.06 16.08 -5.14
C MET A 178 -18.06 17.24 -4.85
N GLY A 179 -16.76 16.97 -4.81
CA GLY A 179 -15.75 18.01 -4.65
C GLY A 179 -15.81 19.04 -5.78
N SER A 180 -15.48 20.28 -5.48
CA SER A 180 -15.52 21.39 -6.46
C SER A 180 -14.64 21.12 -7.69
N GLN A 181 -13.58 20.34 -7.54
CA GLN A 181 -12.68 19.93 -8.62
C GLN A 181 -13.38 19.04 -9.63
N TYR A 182 -14.24 18.11 -9.16
CA TYR A 182 -14.99 17.17 -10.00
C TYR A 182 -16.24 17.82 -10.60
N THR A 183 -16.81 18.80 -9.91
CA THR A 183 -18.05 19.47 -10.34
C THR A 183 -17.80 20.71 -11.18
N SER A 184 -16.56 20.94 -11.56
CA SER A 184 -16.19 22.07 -12.42
C SER A 184 -16.71 21.88 -13.85
N ASN A 185 -17.06 22.99 -14.53
CA ASN A 185 -17.56 22.94 -15.91
C ASN A 185 -16.56 22.29 -16.87
N GLU A 186 -15.27 22.44 -16.63
CA GLU A 186 -14.20 21.88 -17.46
C GLU A 186 -14.19 20.35 -17.38
N VAL A 187 -14.36 19.76 -16.19
CA VAL A 187 -14.43 18.31 -16.01
C VAL A 187 -15.72 17.77 -16.62
N GLU A 188 -16.87 18.42 -16.39
CA GLU A 188 -18.14 17.99 -16.98
C GLU A 188 -18.06 18.02 -18.51
N THR A 189 -17.58 19.12 -19.10
CA THR A 189 -17.40 19.25 -20.57
C THR A 189 -16.45 18.18 -21.13
N LEU A 190 -15.37 17.85 -20.41
CA LEU A 190 -14.45 16.79 -20.82
C LEU A 190 -15.16 15.43 -20.85
N LEU A 191 -15.88 15.07 -19.81
CA LEU A 191 -16.60 13.79 -19.72
C LEU A 191 -17.70 13.69 -20.79
N GLU A 192 -18.49 14.77 -21.01
CA GLU A 192 -19.51 14.85 -22.06
C GLU A 192 -18.93 14.66 -23.45
N ARG A 193 -17.81 15.34 -23.76
CA ARG A 193 -17.08 15.20 -25.05
C ARG A 193 -16.69 13.75 -25.32
N HIS A 194 -16.34 13.00 -24.29
CA HIS A 194 -15.98 11.60 -24.40
C HIS A 194 -17.18 10.66 -24.25
N GLN A 195 -18.40 11.19 -24.07
CA GLN A 195 -19.64 10.40 -23.85
C GLN A 195 -19.53 9.48 -22.63
N ILE A 196 -18.95 9.99 -21.54
CA ILE A 196 -18.82 9.32 -20.26
C ILE A 196 -19.85 9.91 -19.30
N SER A 197 -20.70 9.10 -18.73
CA SER A 197 -21.68 9.56 -17.77
C SER A 197 -21.04 9.81 -16.41
N HIS A 198 -21.20 11.04 -15.88
CA HIS A 198 -20.69 11.36 -14.55
C HIS A 198 -21.68 10.89 -13.47
N SER A 199 -21.21 10.08 -12.57
CA SER A 199 -21.93 9.54 -11.41
C SER A 199 -21.30 10.05 -10.13
N TYR A 200 -22.13 10.39 -9.15
CA TYR A 200 -21.66 10.99 -7.91
C TYR A 200 -21.94 10.09 -6.70
N SER A 201 -20.98 10.00 -5.79
CA SER A 201 -21.22 9.40 -4.48
C SER A 201 -22.12 10.31 -3.64
N LYS A 202 -23.08 9.71 -2.95
CA LYS A 202 -23.92 10.46 -2.01
C LYS A 202 -23.06 10.89 -0.83
N GLN A 203 -23.16 12.17 -0.48
CA GLN A 203 -22.40 12.72 0.65
C GLN A 203 -22.79 12.01 1.97
N GLY A 204 -21.80 11.62 2.75
CA GLY A 204 -22.02 10.86 3.97
C GLY A 204 -22.19 9.34 3.79
N TYR A 205 -22.14 8.83 2.54
CA TYR A 205 -22.16 7.40 2.24
C TYR A 205 -20.79 6.92 1.75
N PRO A 206 -19.86 6.59 2.66
CA PRO A 206 -18.48 6.19 2.29
C PRO A 206 -18.41 4.90 1.46
N TYR A 207 -19.48 4.12 1.45
CA TYR A 207 -19.53 2.88 0.65
C TYR A 207 -19.62 3.12 -0.85
N ASP A 208 -20.14 4.30 -1.28
CA ASP A 208 -20.33 4.58 -2.71
C ASP A 208 -19.00 4.70 -3.45
N ASN A 209 -17.93 5.22 -2.82
CA ASN A 209 -16.57 5.31 -3.38
C ASN A 209 -15.53 4.46 -2.64
N GLY A 210 -15.97 3.48 -1.85
CA GLY A 210 -15.16 2.72 -0.90
C GLY A 210 -13.94 2.01 -1.49
N THR A 211 -13.94 1.63 -2.77
CA THR A 211 -12.81 0.91 -3.38
C THR A 211 -11.59 1.80 -3.60
N ILE A 212 -11.76 3.05 -4.07
CA ILE A 212 -10.65 3.99 -4.22
C ILE A 212 -10.21 4.54 -2.87
N GLU A 213 -11.15 4.75 -1.94
CA GLU A 213 -10.80 5.11 -0.56
C GLU A 213 -9.96 4.02 0.12
N ALA A 214 -10.27 2.75 -0.14
CA ALA A 214 -9.48 1.62 0.34
C ALA A 214 -8.07 1.63 -0.26
N PHE A 215 -7.94 1.94 -1.57
CA PHE A 215 -6.63 2.10 -2.21
C PHE A 215 -5.83 3.24 -1.55
N HIS A 216 -6.41 4.43 -1.38
CA HIS A 216 -5.74 5.56 -0.71
C HIS A 216 -5.32 5.23 0.72
N SER A 217 -6.17 4.50 1.46
CA SER A 217 -5.84 4.02 2.80
C SER A 217 -4.65 3.05 2.79
N LEU A 218 -4.56 2.16 1.80
CA LEU A 218 -3.43 1.24 1.63
C LEU A 218 -2.15 2.01 1.28
N LEU A 219 -2.21 2.89 0.28
CA LEU A 219 -1.09 3.73 -0.14
C LEU A 219 -0.50 4.51 1.05
N LYS A 220 -1.34 5.14 1.86
CA LYS A 220 -0.89 5.87 3.04
C LYS A 220 -0.25 4.96 4.09
N ARG A 221 -0.88 3.84 4.42
CA ARG A 221 -0.42 2.94 5.49
C ARG A 221 0.75 2.05 5.10
N GLU A 222 0.80 1.59 3.85
CA GLU A 222 1.87 0.71 3.38
C GLU A 222 3.11 1.49 2.93
N PHE A 223 2.94 2.75 2.51
CA PHE A 223 4.00 3.52 1.88
C PHE A 223 4.18 4.93 2.47
N ALA A 224 3.20 5.84 2.31
CA ALA A 224 3.43 7.26 2.56
C ALA A 224 3.80 7.60 4.02
N PHE A 225 3.12 6.97 5.01
CA PHE A 225 3.41 7.20 6.43
C PHE A 225 4.74 6.60 6.92
N GLN A 226 5.38 5.78 6.10
CA GLN A 226 6.64 5.12 6.43
C GLN A 226 7.82 5.68 5.63
N THR A 227 7.54 6.67 4.75
CA THR A 227 8.53 7.21 3.81
C THR A 227 8.75 8.68 4.10
N THR A 228 10.01 9.08 4.25
CA THR A 228 10.42 10.47 4.24
C THR A 228 10.85 10.83 2.83
N PHE A 229 10.31 11.93 2.29
CA PHE A 229 10.60 12.39 0.94
C PHE A 229 11.61 13.53 0.97
N SER A 230 12.62 13.47 0.12
CA SER A 230 13.65 14.50 0.01
C SER A 230 13.12 15.79 -0.61
N ASN A 231 12.32 15.65 -1.66
CA ASN A 231 11.70 16.74 -2.42
C ASN A 231 10.44 16.24 -3.15
N PHE A 232 9.82 17.12 -3.94
CA PHE A 232 8.60 16.81 -4.69
C PHE A 232 8.83 15.72 -5.75
N GLU A 233 9.94 15.77 -6.45
CA GLU A 233 10.32 14.81 -7.49
C GLU A 233 10.53 13.40 -6.92
N ASP A 234 11.19 13.31 -5.76
CA ASP A 234 11.37 12.05 -5.03
C ASP A 234 10.01 11.45 -4.61
N LEU A 235 9.09 12.30 -4.13
CA LEU A 235 7.73 11.87 -3.79
C LEU A 235 7.01 11.33 -5.03
N VAL A 236 7.08 12.03 -6.16
CA VAL A 236 6.44 11.59 -7.43
C VAL A 236 6.99 10.25 -7.88
N ILE A 237 8.31 10.10 -7.94
CA ILE A 237 8.99 8.87 -8.39
C ILE A 237 8.63 7.70 -7.48
N ARG A 238 8.74 7.87 -6.17
CA ARG A 238 8.45 6.79 -5.21
C ARG A 238 6.98 6.41 -5.18
N THR A 239 6.07 7.38 -5.34
CA THR A 239 4.62 7.10 -5.45
C THR A 239 4.32 6.33 -6.73
N SER A 240 4.96 6.69 -7.85
CA SER A 240 4.86 5.95 -9.12
C SER A 240 5.31 4.50 -8.96
N ASN A 241 6.46 4.27 -8.32
CA ASN A 241 6.98 2.93 -8.04
C ASN A 241 6.03 2.12 -7.13
N TYR A 242 5.45 2.76 -6.11
CA TYR A 242 4.46 2.09 -5.26
C TYR A 242 3.20 1.70 -6.04
N ILE A 243 2.66 2.59 -6.89
CA ILE A 243 1.48 2.31 -7.70
C ILE A 243 1.75 1.19 -8.72
N SER A 244 2.92 1.22 -9.35
CA SER A 244 3.35 0.13 -10.25
C SER A 244 3.39 -1.21 -9.51
N TRP A 245 4.05 -1.28 -8.37
CA TRP A 245 4.06 -2.46 -7.51
C TRP A 245 2.66 -2.87 -7.03
N PHE A 246 1.80 -1.90 -6.66
CA PHE A 246 0.42 -2.16 -6.25
C PHE A 246 -0.39 -2.84 -7.35
N ASN A 247 -0.19 -2.42 -8.60
CA ASN A 247 -0.90 -2.96 -9.75
C ASN A 247 -0.41 -4.35 -10.17
N SER A 248 0.92 -4.60 -10.16
CA SER A 248 1.55 -5.80 -10.73
C SER A 248 1.89 -6.87 -9.69
N ASP A 249 2.50 -6.49 -8.57
CA ASP A 249 3.18 -7.43 -7.68
C ASP A 249 2.49 -7.65 -6.34
N ARG A 250 1.67 -6.66 -5.92
CA ARG A 250 1.03 -6.71 -4.62
C ARG A 250 0.06 -7.89 -4.50
N ILE A 251 0.37 -8.82 -3.59
CA ILE A 251 -0.51 -9.95 -3.29
C ILE A 251 -1.79 -9.45 -2.62
N ARG A 252 -2.92 -9.72 -3.28
CA ARG A 252 -4.26 -9.51 -2.73
C ARG A 252 -4.71 -10.81 -2.07
N THR A 253 -5.00 -10.75 -0.78
CA THR A 253 -5.67 -11.86 -0.09
C THR A 253 -7.16 -11.58 -0.21
N SER A 254 -7.89 -12.41 -0.98
CA SER A 254 -9.34 -12.48 -0.85
C SER A 254 -9.66 -12.87 0.58
N VAL A 255 -10.43 -12.04 1.28
CA VAL A 255 -11.09 -12.41 2.54
C VAL A 255 -12.34 -13.16 2.15
#